data_c4273ecae603a340f49a078e1a001829
#
_entry.id   c4273ecae603a340f49a078e1a001829
#
_cell.length_a   1.000
_cell.length_b   1.000
_cell.length_c   1.000
_cell.angle_alpha   90.00
_cell.angle_beta   90.00
_cell.angle_gamma   90.00
#
_symmetry.space_group_name_H-M   'P 1'
#
loop_
_entity.id
_entity.type
_entity.pdbx_description
1 polymer ?
#
loop_
_entity_poly.entity_id
_entity_poly.type
_entity_poly.pdbx_seq_one_letter_code
_entity_poly.pdbx_strand_id
1 'polypeptide(L)'
;TELTVQDFAEQLVTVGGLSATSVARVLAGVRGLHKYWLLENLTNADPAASVKPPKAPRRLPKAITVAQVEALLNAVGGDDPIAVRDRAILELLYATGARITEIVSLDLDDLVDPTLLRVLGKGSKERIVPVGRYAQTALEAYLVRTRPLLAVNGKGTPALFLNQRGGRLSRQSAWQIIHDASIAAKLPGEISPHTLRHSFATHLLEGGADVRVVQELLGHSSVATTQIYTLVTVDALREVYATAHPRARR
;
A
#
# COMPACT_ATOMS: atom_id res chain seq x y z
N THR A 1 -5.45 -36.20 -14.50
CA THR A 1 -4.44 -36.10 -15.58
C THR A 1 -4.07 -34.65 -15.86
N GLU A 2 -3.00 -34.42 -16.63
CA GLU A 2 -2.60 -33.09 -17.09
C GLU A 2 -3.73 -32.41 -17.88
N LEU A 3 -4.37 -33.12 -18.81
CA LEU A 3 -5.51 -32.65 -19.59
C LEU A 3 -6.66 -32.19 -18.67
N THR A 4 -6.97 -32.94 -17.63
CA THR A 4 -8.03 -32.58 -16.66
C THR A 4 -7.73 -31.25 -15.94
N VAL A 5 -6.47 -30.98 -15.60
CA VAL A 5 -6.05 -29.72 -14.97
C VAL A 5 -6.06 -28.57 -15.98
N GLN A 6 -5.74 -28.84 -17.25
CA GLN A 6 -5.80 -27.88 -18.33
C GLN A 6 -7.25 -27.49 -18.66
N ASP A 7 -8.14 -28.48 -18.81
CA ASP A 7 -9.58 -28.28 -19.01
C ASP A 7 -10.20 -27.48 -17.85
N PHE A 8 -9.81 -27.79 -16.61
CA PHE A 8 -10.22 -27.02 -15.44
C PHE A 8 -9.81 -25.55 -15.54
N ALA A 9 -8.55 -25.27 -15.95
CA ALA A 9 -8.08 -23.93 -16.13
C ALA A 9 -8.86 -23.15 -17.22
N GLU A 10 -9.22 -23.82 -18.31
CA GLU A 10 -10.03 -23.26 -19.39
C GLU A 10 -11.47 -23.00 -18.93
N GLN A 11 -12.08 -23.90 -18.16
CA GLN A 11 -13.41 -23.70 -17.57
C GLN A 11 -13.45 -22.50 -16.61
N LEU A 12 -12.40 -22.27 -15.83
CA LEU A 12 -12.34 -21.09 -14.96
C LEU A 12 -12.42 -19.77 -15.75
N VAL A 13 -11.91 -19.75 -16.99
CA VAL A 13 -12.01 -18.58 -17.87
C VAL A 13 -13.38 -18.53 -18.56
N THR A 14 -13.77 -19.62 -19.24
CA THR A 14 -14.92 -19.65 -20.15
C THR A 14 -16.26 -19.66 -19.44
N VAL A 15 -16.38 -20.46 -18.38
CA VAL A 15 -17.61 -20.62 -17.60
C VAL A 15 -17.57 -19.77 -16.34
N GLY A 16 -16.43 -19.74 -15.65
CA GLY A 16 -16.24 -19.00 -14.40
C GLY A 16 -16.02 -17.49 -14.58
N GLY A 17 -15.71 -17.01 -15.80
CA GLY A 17 -15.47 -15.60 -16.10
C GLY A 17 -14.26 -15.00 -15.34
N LEU A 18 -13.35 -15.85 -14.84
CA LEU A 18 -12.22 -15.39 -14.04
C LEU A 18 -11.16 -14.71 -14.88
N SER A 19 -10.56 -13.65 -14.33
CA SER A 19 -9.40 -13.02 -14.95
C SER A 19 -8.20 -13.96 -15.00
N ALA A 20 -7.30 -13.77 -15.99
CA ALA A 20 -6.06 -14.55 -16.11
C ALA A 20 -5.24 -14.56 -14.80
N THR A 21 -5.22 -13.46 -14.06
CA THR A 21 -4.55 -13.36 -12.75
C THR A 21 -5.23 -14.23 -11.69
N SER A 22 -6.55 -14.27 -11.68
CA SER A 22 -7.33 -15.12 -10.77
C SER A 22 -7.11 -16.59 -11.07
N VAL A 23 -7.15 -16.98 -12.36
CA VAL A 23 -6.84 -18.34 -12.81
C VAL A 23 -5.42 -18.74 -12.42
N ALA A 24 -4.43 -17.87 -12.62
CA ALA A 24 -3.05 -18.15 -12.20
C ALA A 24 -2.94 -18.43 -10.68
N ARG A 25 -3.70 -17.71 -9.87
CA ARG A 25 -3.75 -17.93 -8.41
C ARG A 25 -4.39 -19.26 -8.05
N VAL A 26 -5.50 -19.61 -8.68
CA VAL A 26 -6.17 -20.92 -8.47
C VAL A 26 -5.22 -22.05 -8.87
N LEU A 27 -4.58 -21.96 -10.03
CA LEU A 27 -3.61 -22.96 -10.50
C LEU A 27 -2.39 -23.08 -9.59
N ALA A 28 -1.94 -21.98 -8.96
CA ALA A 28 -0.88 -22.06 -7.96
C ALA A 28 -1.28 -22.90 -6.74
N GLY A 29 -2.54 -22.76 -6.28
CA GLY A 29 -3.11 -23.62 -5.23
C GLY A 29 -3.19 -25.09 -5.66
N VAL A 30 -3.70 -25.36 -6.86
CA VAL A 30 -3.79 -26.74 -7.43
C VAL A 30 -2.40 -27.38 -7.52
N ARG A 31 -1.39 -26.64 -8.01
CA ARG A 31 -0.01 -27.13 -8.06
C ARG A 31 0.56 -27.42 -6.68
N GLY A 32 0.28 -26.53 -5.71
CA GLY A 32 0.70 -26.75 -4.32
C GLY A 32 0.13 -28.06 -3.75
N LEU A 33 -1.16 -28.32 -4.02
CA LEU A 33 -1.83 -29.54 -3.60
C LEU A 33 -1.26 -30.79 -4.26
N HIS A 34 -1.10 -30.81 -5.58
CA HIS A 34 -0.54 -31.95 -6.30
C HIS A 34 0.93 -32.21 -5.91
N LYS A 35 1.72 -31.16 -5.73
CA LYS A 35 3.08 -31.28 -5.21
C LYS A 35 3.12 -31.90 -3.81
N TYR A 36 2.21 -31.49 -2.92
CA TYR A 36 2.06 -32.08 -1.60
C TYR A 36 1.74 -33.57 -1.68
N TRP A 37 0.72 -33.95 -2.50
CA TRP A 37 0.38 -35.35 -2.70
C TRP A 37 1.53 -36.21 -3.22
N LEU A 38 2.34 -35.68 -4.13
CA LEU A 38 3.54 -36.36 -4.63
C LEU A 38 4.60 -36.54 -3.52
N LEU A 39 4.81 -35.53 -2.68
CA LEU A 39 5.77 -35.59 -1.57
C LEU A 39 5.34 -36.59 -0.48
N GLU A 40 4.06 -36.70 -0.22
CA GLU A 40 3.46 -37.64 0.74
C GLU A 40 3.27 -39.06 0.13
N ASN A 41 3.74 -39.30 -1.11
CA ASN A 41 3.54 -40.56 -1.83
C ASN A 41 2.06 -40.98 -2.01
N LEU A 42 1.14 -40.04 -1.99
CA LEU A 42 -0.29 -40.28 -2.25
C LEU A 42 -0.57 -40.41 -3.75
N THR A 43 0.30 -39.90 -4.59
CA THR A 43 0.27 -40.02 -6.06
C THR A 43 1.67 -40.27 -6.61
N ASN A 44 1.71 -40.91 -7.78
CA ASN A 44 2.99 -41.22 -8.45
C ASN A 44 3.43 -40.14 -9.45
N ALA A 45 2.62 -39.09 -9.64
CA ALA A 45 2.89 -38.02 -10.60
C ALA A 45 2.20 -36.71 -10.18
N ASP A 46 2.76 -35.58 -10.63
CA ASP A 46 2.17 -34.25 -10.49
C ASP A 46 1.61 -33.80 -11.85
N PRO A 47 0.30 -33.99 -12.13
CA PRO A 47 -0.31 -33.59 -13.39
C PRO A 47 -0.50 -32.08 -13.54
N ALA A 48 -0.27 -31.30 -12.50
CA ALA A 48 -0.38 -29.84 -12.53
C ALA A 48 0.94 -29.13 -12.83
N ALA A 49 2.08 -29.85 -12.75
CA ALA A 49 3.41 -29.24 -12.85
C ALA A 49 3.66 -28.51 -14.18
N SER A 50 3.21 -29.09 -15.30
CA SER A 50 3.40 -28.57 -16.67
C SER A 50 2.33 -27.57 -17.12
N VAL A 51 1.15 -27.52 -16.48
CA VAL A 51 0.03 -26.67 -16.89
C VAL A 51 0.38 -25.19 -16.66
N LYS A 52 0.43 -24.41 -17.73
CA LYS A 52 0.75 -22.98 -17.67
C LYS A 52 -0.53 -22.13 -17.48
N PRO A 53 -0.50 -21.14 -16.59
CA PRO A 53 -1.62 -20.21 -16.47
C PRO A 53 -1.77 -19.36 -17.73
N PRO A 54 -2.98 -18.85 -18.02
CA PRO A 54 -3.19 -17.89 -19.11
C PRO A 54 -2.27 -16.68 -18.92
N LYS A 55 -1.71 -16.18 -20.03
CA LYS A 55 -0.88 -14.98 -19.99
C LYS A 55 -1.76 -13.77 -19.61
N ALA A 56 -1.54 -13.22 -18.45
CA ALA A 56 -2.14 -11.93 -18.09
C ALA A 56 -1.43 -10.81 -18.87
N PRO A 57 -2.16 -9.83 -19.45
CA PRO A 57 -1.53 -8.65 -20.00
C PRO A 57 -0.74 -7.96 -18.88
N ARG A 58 0.56 -7.77 -19.08
CA ARG A 58 1.40 -6.98 -18.15
C ARG A 58 0.97 -5.52 -18.24
N ARG A 59 -0.01 -5.12 -17.46
CA ARG A 59 -0.23 -3.71 -17.15
C ARG A 59 0.79 -3.34 -16.08
N LEU A 60 1.89 -2.70 -16.47
CA LEU A 60 2.72 -1.99 -15.51
C LEU A 60 1.83 -0.89 -14.92
N PRO A 61 1.61 -0.85 -13.61
CA PRO A 61 0.93 0.27 -13.01
C PRO A 61 1.74 1.52 -13.35
N LYS A 62 1.15 2.44 -14.11
CA LYS A 62 1.79 3.72 -14.40
C LYS A 62 1.68 4.59 -13.16
N ALA A 63 2.79 5.16 -12.74
CA ALA A 63 2.76 6.25 -11.77
C ALA A 63 1.86 7.37 -12.32
N ILE A 64 1.03 7.93 -11.47
CA ILE A 64 0.29 9.16 -11.81
C ILE A 64 1.21 10.36 -11.59
N THR A 65 1.04 11.42 -12.35
CA THR A 65 1.85 12.63 -12.26
C THR A 65 1.66 13.36 -10.92
N VAL A 66 2.61 14.23 -10.55
CA VAL A 66 2.48 15.08 -9.35
C VAL A 66 1.18 15.89 -9.39
N ALA A 67 0.82 16.47 -10.54
CA ALA A 67 -0.43 17.22 -10.71
C ALA A 67 -1.67 16.34 -10.48
N GLN A 68 -1.64 15.07 -10.92
CA GLN A 68 -2.73 14.12 -10.67
C GLN A 68 -2.81 13.71 -9.20
N VAL A 69 -1.68 13.56 -8.53
CA VAL A 69 -1.67 13.34 -7.07
C VAL A 69 -2.27 14.55 -6.36
N GLU A 70 -1.87 15.76 -6.71
CA GLU A 70 -2.43 16.99 -6.13
C GLU A 70 -3.95 17.08 -6.36
N ALA A 71 -4.42 16.75 -7.56
CA ALA A 71 -5.86 16.69 -7.85
C ALA A 71 -6.58 15.66 -6.97
N LEU A 72 -6.01 14.46 -6.80
CA LEU A 72 -6.54 13.41 -5.93
C LEU A 72 -6.65 13.90 -4.47
N LEU A 73 -5.59 14.47 -3.96
CA LEU A 73 -5.53 14.98 -2.60
C LEU A 73 -6.52 16.14 -2.39
N ASN A 74 -6.63 17.04 -3.34
CA ASN A 74 -7.53 18.20 -3.27
C ASN A 74 -9.02 17.85 -3.49
N ALA A 75 -9.31 16.68 -4.07
CA ALA A 75 -10.68 16.22 -4.24
C ALA A 75 -11.37 15.89 -2.91
N VAL A 76 -10.60 15.62 -1.86
CA VAL A 76 -11.09 15.46 -0.49
C VAL A 76 -10.85 16.76 0.26
N GLY A 77 -11.86 17.62 0.25
CA GLY A 77 -11.82 18.93 0.89
C GLY A 77 -13.03 19.17 1.79
N GLY A 78 -12.99 20.30 2.52
CA GLY A 78 -14.04 20.70 3.45
C GLY A 78 -13.69 20.45 4.91
N ASP A 79 -14.58 20.94 5.79
CA ASP A 79 -14.42 20.87 7.25
C ASP A 79 -15.21 19.71 7.89
N ASP A 80 -15.86 18.88 7.08
CA ASP A 80 -16.52 17.66 7.56
C ASP A 80 -15.49 16.75 8.23
N PRO A 81 -15.76 16.24 9.45
CA PRO A 81 -14.83 15.40 10.19
C PRO A 81 -14.32 14.19 9.39
N ILE A 82 -15.17 13.59 8.55
CA ILE A 82 -14.77 12.44 7.74
C ILE A 82 -13.83 12.88 6.60
N ALA A 83 -14.09 14.01 5.97
CA ALA A 83 -13.22 14.57 4.94
C ALA A 83 -11.84 14.94 5.50
N VAL A 84 -11.76 15.53 6.69
CA VAL A 84 -10.49 15.84 7.36
C VAL A 84 -9.69 14.57 7.65
N ARG A 85 -10.33 13.49 8.13
CA ARG A 85 -9.69 12.19 8.32
C ARG A 85 -9.17 11.62 6.99
N ASP A 86 -10.02 11.61 5.98
CA ASP A 86 -9.73 11.00 4.68
C ASP A 86 -8.58 11.73 3.99
N ARG A 87 -8.56 13.06 4.10
CA ARG A 87 -7.44 13.88 3.63
C ARG A 87 -6.13 13.49 4.33
N ALA A 88 -6.12 13.32 5.65
CA ALA A 88 -4.92 12.94 6.40
C ALA A 88 -4.41 11.55 5.98
N ILE A 89 -5.31 10.60 5.71
CA ILE A 89 -4.95 9.26 5.21
C ILE A 89 -4.29 9.35 3.83
N LEU A 90 -4.88 10.08 2.89
CA LEU A 90 -4.36 10.22 1.53
C LEU A 90 -3.00 10.93 1.51
N GLU A 91 -2.86 12.02 2.27
CA GLU A 91 -1.59 12.74 2.41
C GLU A 91 -0.50 11.84 2.98
N LEU A 92 -0.83 11.06 4.02
CA LEU A 92 0.14 10.18 4.66
C LEU A 92 0.55 9.00 3.75
N LEU A 93 -0.40 8.40 3.01
CA LEU A 93 -0.13 7.36 2.02
C LEU A 93 0.86 7.84 0.95
N TYR A 94 0.64 9.04 0.42
CA TYR A 94 1.53 9.58 -0.59
C TYR A 94 2.86 10.09 -0.02
N ALA A 95 2.85 10.73 1.14
CA ALA A 95 4.07 11.25 1.75
C ALA A 95 5.05 10.15 2.18
N THR A 96 4.56 8.98 2.56
CA THR A 96 5.39 7.90 3.11
C THR A 96 5.62 6.75 2.13
N GLY A 97 4.80 6.64 1.10
CA GLY A 97 4.77 5.47 0.24
C GLY A 97 4.45 4.17 0.98
N ALA A 98 3.94 4.24 2.21
CA ALA A 98 3.62 3.08 3.02
C ALA A 98 2.50 2.24 2.39
N ARG A 99 2.44 0.95 2.75
CA ARG A 99 1.34 0.08 2.35
C ARG A 99 0.07 0.51 3.08
N ILE A 100 -1.10 0.37 2.42
CA ILE A 100 -2.38 0.70 3.05
C ILE A 100 -2.59 -0.03 4.39
N THR A 101 -2.14 -1.30 4.48
CA THR A 101 -2.20 -2.07 5.72
C THR A 101 -1.31 -1.47 6.80
N GLU A 102 -0.15 -0.94 6.45
CA GLU A 102 0.76 -0.26 7.38
C GLU A 102 0.07 0.99 7.94
N ILE A 103 -0.53 1.83 7.08
CA ILE A 103 -1.21 3.07 7.51
C ILE A 103 -2.41 2.81 8.42
N VAL A 104 -3.27 1.83 8.11
CA VAL A 104 -4.44 1.54 8.96
C VAL A 104 -4.08 0.82 10.26
N SER A 105 -2.90 0.22 10.33
CA SER A 105 -2.40 -0.45 11.53
C SER A 105 -1.71 0.49 12.52
N LEU A 106 -1.40 1.72 12.13
CA LEU A 106 -0.73 2.69 12.98
C LEU A 106 -1.49 2.95 14.28
N ASP A 107 -0.74 3.08 15.35
CA ASP A 107 -1.19 3.58 16.64
C ASP A 107 -0.67 5.01 16.89
N LEU A 108 -1.18 5.68 17.88
CA LEU A 108 -0.72 7.04 18.24
C LEU A 108 0.77 7.06 18.60
N ASP A 109 1.26 6.01 19.25
CA ASP A 109 2.67 5.88 19.68
C ASP A 109 3.63 5.62 18.50
N ASP A 110 3.11 5.39 17.29
CA ASP A 110 3.92 5.28 16.08
C ASP A 110 4.31 6.65 15.50
N LEU A 111 3.70 7.72 15.99
CA LEU A 111 4.14 9.10 15.74
C LEU A 111 5.33 9.41 16.65
N VAL A 112 6.56 9.16 16.15
CA VAL A 112 7.79 9.38 16.94
C VAL A 112 7.98 10.86 17.23
N ASP A 113 7.76 11.69 16.22
CA ASP A 113 7.65 13.14 16.31
C ASP A 113 6.78 13.65 15.13
N PRO A 114 6.43 14.95 15.03
CA PRO A 114 5.62 15.46 13.92
C PRO A 114 6.18 15.18 12.52
N THR A 115 7.48 14.92 12.40
CA THR A 115 8.19 14.73 11.13
C THR A 115 8.56 13.28 10.84
N LEU A 116 8.35 12.37 11.79
CA LEU A 116 8.77 10.96 11.71
C LEU A 116 7.68 10.01 12.13
N LEU A 117 7.49 8.99 11.33
CA LEU A 117 6.54 7.91 11.56
C LEU A 117 7.27 6.57 11.62
N ARG A 118 6.99 5.77 12.65
CA ARG A 118 7.41 4.38 12.73
C ARG A 118 6.39 3.50 12.01
N VAL A 119 6.85 2.72 11.05
CA VAL A 119 6.00 1.85 10.24
C VAL A 119 6.44 0.40 10.41
N LEU A 120 5.50 -0.47 10.75
CA LEU A 120 5.73 -1.91 10.90
C LEU A 120 5.46 -2.63 9.57
N GLY A 121 6.51 -3.16 8.95
CA GLY A 121 6.46 -3.87 7.69
C GLY A 121 6.23 -5.39 7.83
N LYS A 122 6.32 -6.10 6.70
CA LYS A 122 6.21 -7.57 6.67
C LYS A 122 7.31 -8.23 7.51
N GLY A 123 6.93 -9.19 8.35
CA GLY A 123 7.85 -9.90 9.24
C GLY A 123 8.27 -9.08 10.46
N SER A 124 7.41 -8.18 10.92
CA SER A 124 7.64 -7.33 12.10
C SER A 124 8.91 -6.46 12.02
N LYS A 125 9.34 -6.13 10.80
CA LYS A 125 10.46 -5.21 10.59
C LYS A 125 9.96 -3.77 10.67
N GLU A 126 10.51 -3.03 11.61
CA GLU A 126 10.23 -1.60 11.78
C GLU A 126 11.11 -0.77 10.85
N ARG A 127 10.57 0.35 10.38
CA ARG A 127 11.33 1.39 9.71
C ARG A 127 10.78 2.76 10.09
N ILE A 128 11.66 3.75 10.11
CA ILE A 128 11.29 5.16 10.29
C ILE A 128 11.17 5.80 8.91
N VAL A 129 10.06 6.51 8.69
CA VAL A 129 9.81 7.23 7.44
C VAL A 129 9.55 8.71 7.74
N PRO A 130 10.14 9.63 6.96
CA PRO A 130 9.86 11.05 7.07
C PRO A 130 8.42 11.36 6.65
N VAL A 131 7.84 12.37 7.29
CA VAL A 131 6.50 12.90 6.97
C VAL A 131 6.65 14.34 6.50
N GLY A 132 6.31 14.62 5.25
CA GLY A 132 6.36 15.95 4.68
C GLY A 132 5.32 16.91 5.26
N ARG A 133 5.57 18.21 5.11
CA ARG A 133 4.78 19.29 5.73
C ARG A 133 3.28 19.21 5.47
N TYR A 134 2.86 18.88 4.26
CA TYR A 134 1.43 18.73 3.94
C TYR A 134 0.76 17.61 4.72
N ALA A 135 1.43 16.46 4.83
CA ALA A 135 0.92 15.34 5.60
C ALA A 135 0.93 15.64 7.11
N GLN A 136 1.94 16.36 7.61
CA GLN A 136 1.97 16.83 9.01
C GLN A 136 0.75 17.71 9.30
N THR A 137 0.51 18.74 8.47
CA THR A 137 -0.62 19.66 8.63
C THR A 137 -1.96 18.92 8.60
N ALA A 138 -2.14 18.01 7.65
CA ALA A 138 -3.37 17.23 7.53
C ALA A 138 -3.56 16.29 8.74
N LEU A 139 -2.49 15.68 9.20
CA LEU A 139 -2.50 14.77 10.36
C LEU A 139 -2.80 15.53 11.66
N GLU A 140 -2.19 16.70 11.85
CA GLU A 140 -2.46 17.57 12.99
C GLU A 140 -3.94 18.02 13.02
N ALA A 141 -4.47 18.47 11.88
CA ALA A 141 -5.88 18.84 11.77
C ALA A 141 -6.79 17.66 12.12
N TYR A 142 -6.47 16.44 11.69
CA TYR A 142 -7.22 15.25 12.04
C TYR A 142 -7.13 14.93 13.54
N LEU A 143 -5.93 14.94 14.11
CA LEU A 143 -5.69 14.58 15.52
C LEU A 143 -6.40 15.55 16.47
N VAL A 144 -6.36 16.85 16.17
CA VAL A 144 -6.91 17.89 17.03
C VAL A 144 -8.43 18.05 16.85
N ARG A 145 -8.91 18.06 15.61
CA ARG A 145 -10.30 18.45 15.29
C ARG A 145 -11.23 17.27 15.14
N THR A 146 -10.76 16.13 14.62
CA THR A 146 -11.63 15.05 14.16
C THR A 146 -11.52 13.79 15.01
N ARG A 147 -10.29 13.35 15.31
CA ARG A 147 -10.10 12.09 16.03
C ARG A 147 -10.81 12.05 17.38
N PRO A 148 -10.82 13.13 18.21
CA PRO A 148 -11.57 13.15 19.46
C PRO A 148 -13.07 12.96 19.25
N LEU A 149 -13.66 13.58 18.20
CA LEU A 149 -15.07 13.44 17.87
C LEU A 149 -15.44 12.00 17.47
N LEU A 150 -14.54 11.29 16.79
CA LEU A 150 -14.74 9.88 16.43
C LEU A 150 -14.53 8.96 17.62
N ALA A 151 -13.58 9.26 18.50
CA ALA A 151 -13.21 8.41 19.62
C ALA A 151 -14.35 8.23 20.64
N VAL A 152 -15.20 9.23 20.82
CA VAL A 152 -16.34 9.16 21.76
C VAL A 152 -17.38 8.12 21.35
N ASN A 153 -17.41 7.71 20.09
CA ASN A 153 -18.32 6.70 19.57
C ASN A 153 -17.83 5.26 19.84
N GLY A 154 -16.58 5.11 20.33
CA GLY A 154 -15.94 3.80 20.53
C GLY A 154 -15.68 3.45 21.98
N LYS A 155 -15.04 2.30 22.18
CA LYS A 155 -14.63 1.79 23.51
C LYS A 155 -13.22 2.22 23.90
N GLY A 156 -12.61 3.15 23.15
CA GLY A 156 -11.19 3.50 23.28
C GLY A 156 -10.29 2.54 22.48
N THR A 157 -9.32 3.12 21.76
CA THR A 157 -8.34 2.36 20.98
C THR A 157 -7.11 3.24 20.75
N PRO A 158 -5.89 2.68 20.78
CA PRO A 158 -4.67 3.42 20.44
C PRO A 158 -4.60 3.73 18.93
N ALA A 159 -5.47 3.15 18.10
CA ALA A 159 -5.43 3.33 16.66
C ALA A 159 -5.36 4.80 16.25
N LEU A 160 -4.43 5.11 15.33
CA LEU A 160 -4.28 6.45 14.78
C LEU A 160 -5.55 6.84 14.00
N PHE A 161 -5.96 6.04 13.02
CA PHE A 161 -7.12 6.32 12.19
C PHE A 161 -8.37 5.56 12.66
N LEU A 162 -9.44 6.30 12.90
CA LEU A 162 -10.71 5.77 13.39
C LEU A 162 -11.78 5.77 12.29
N ASN A 163 -12.65 4.79 12.35
CA ASN A 163 -13.90 4.78 11.61
C ASN A 163 -14.98 5.59 12.38
N GLN A 164 -16.16 5.78 11.78
CA GLN A 164 -17.26 6.54 12.37
C GLN A 164 -17.80 5.96 13.68
N ARG A 165 -17.52 4.68 13.96
CA ARG A 165 -17.91 3.99 15.21
C ARG A 165 -16.82 4.05 16.28
N GLY A 166 -15.77 4.86 16.08
CA GLY A 166 -14.67 5.03 17.02
C GLY A 166 -13.68 3.85 17.10
N GLY A 167 -13.83 2.82 16.26
CA GLY A 167 -12.87 1.72 16.15
C GLY A 167 -11.83 1.99 15.07
N ARG A 168 -10.78 1.13 15.01
CA ARG A 168 -9.74 1.20 13.97
C ARG A 168 -10.35 1.19 12.56
N LEU A 169 -9.84 2.03 11.68
CA LEU A 169 -10.24 2.06 10.27
C LEU A 169 -9.80 0.77 9.57
N SER A 170 -10.70 0.17 8.78
CA SER A 170 -10.38 -1.03 8.02
C SER A 170 -9.59 -0.72 6.75
N ARG A 171 -8.80 -1.71 6.28
CA ARG A 171 -8.14 -1.63 4.97
C ARG A 171 -9.14 -1.39 3.82
N GLN A 172 -10.32 -2.00 3.89
CA GLN A 172 -11.37 -1.83 2.88
C GLN A 172 -11.89 -0.39 2.86
N SER A 173 -12.14 0.20 4.04
CA SER A 173 -12.56 1.60 4.14
C SER A 173 -11.48 2.55 3.59
N ALA A 174 -10.21 2.31 3.92
CA ALA A 174 -9.12 3.12 3.39
C ALA A 174 -8.95 2.96 1.86
N TRP A 175 -9.21 1.78 1.31
CA TRP A 175 -9.25 1.58 -0.15
C TRP A 175 -10.39 2.36 -0.77
N GLN A 176 -11.59 2.35 -0.16
CA GLN A 176 -12.76 3.08 -0.64
C GLN A 176 -12.49 4.60 -0.67
N ILE A 177 -11.80 5.14 0.33
CA ILE A 177 -11.39 6.56 0.36
C ILE A 177 -10.57 6.92 -0.88
N ILE A 178 -9.58 6.09 -1.23
CA ILE A 178 -8.75 6.33 -2.42
C ILE A 178 -9.60 6.27 -3.69
N HIS A 179 -10.48 5.29 -3.79
CA HIS A 179 -11.36 5.09 -4.93
C HIS A 179 -12.29 6.29 -5.13
N ASP A 180 -12.99 6.72 -4.08
CA ASP A 180 -13.92 7.84 -4.13
C ASP A 180 -13.20 9.17 -4.46
N ALA A 181 -12.03 9.39 -3.87
CA ALA A 181 -11.19 10.54 -4.19
C ALA A 181 -10.75 10.53 -5.67
N SER A 182 -10.43 9.37 -6.24
CA SER A 182 -10.03 9.26 -7.65
C SER A 182 -11.17 9.57 -8.62
N ILE A 183 -12.40 9.17 -8.28
CA ILE A 183 -13.60 9.51 -9.04
C ILE A 183 -13.88 11.01 -8.95
N ALA A 184 -13.83 11.58 -7.74
CA ALA A 184 -14.06 13.00 -7.52
C ALA A 184 -13.02 13.88 -8.24
N ALA A 185 -11.76 13.44 -8.29
CA ALA A 185 -10.68 14.07 -9.05
C ALA A 185 -10.76 13.83 -10.56
N LYS A 186 -11.70 13.01 -11.04
CA LYS A 186 -11.85 12.62 -12.46
C LYS A 186 -10.56 12.06 -13.06
N LEU A 187 -9.81 11.30 -12.27
CA LEU A 187 -8.56 10.71 -12.75
C LEU A 187 -8.80 9.54 -13.71
N PRO A 188 -7.99 9.41 -14.77
CA PRO A 188 -8.13 8.31 -15.70
C PRO A 188 -7.65 6.98 -15.09
N GLY A 189 -8.43 5.94 -15.26
CA GLY A 189 -8.11 4.58 -14.81
C GLY A 189 -8.36 4.36 -13.32
N GLU A 190 -8.03 3.17 -12.85
CA GLU A 190 -8.21 2.76 -11.47
C GLU A 190 -6.99 3.20 -10.63
N ILE A 191 -7.22 4.07 -9.68
CA ILE A 191 -6.20 4.49 -8.70
C ILE A 191 -6.29 3.59 -7.47
N SER A 192 -5.19 2.96 -7.13
CA SER A 192 -5.09 2.03 -6.03
C SER A 192 -4.01 2.46 -5.02
N PRO A 193 -3.96 1.87 -3.83
CA PRO A 193 -2.86 2.10 -2.90
C PRO A 193 -1.48 1.81 -3.51
N HIS A 194 -1.40 0.82 -4.40
CA HIS A 194 -0.16 0.51 -5.13
C HIS A 194 0.22 1.59 -6.12
N THR A 195 -0.77 2.25 -6.74
CA THR A 195 -0.55 3.39 -7.63
C THR A 195 0.10 4.55 -6.87
N LEU A 196 -0.45 4.92 -5.69
CA LEU A 196 0.12 5.99 -4.86
C LEU A 196 1.55 5.67 -4.40
N ARG A 197 1.78 4.44 -3.94
CA ARG A 197 3.12 3.99 -3.53
C ARG A 197 4.11 3.98 -4.69
N HIS A 198 3.67 3.58 -5.88
CA HIS A 198 4.50 3.60 -7.08
C HIS A 198 4.83 5.04 -7.50
N SER A 199 3.84 5.93 -7.44
CA SER A 199 4.04 7.37 -7.72
C SER A 199 5.01 8.01 -6.72
N PHE A 200 4.91 7.70 -5.42
CA PHE A 200 5.88 8.12 -4.42
C PHE A 200 7.31 7.72 -4.82
N ALA A 201 7.51 6.42 -5.16
CA ALA A 201 8.83 5.93 -5.56
C ALA A 201 9.36 6.64 -6.82
N THR A 202 8.50 6.76 -7.84
CA THR A 202 8.86 7.41 -9.11
C THR A 202 9.22 8.87 -8.91
N HIS A 203 8.41 9.62 -8.16
CA HIS A 203 8.64 11.05 -7.93
C HIS A 203 9.90 11.33 -7.09
N LEU A 204 10.22 10.45 -6.12
CA LEU A 204 11.49 10.54 -5.40
C LEU A 204 12.70 10.35 -6.33
N LEU A 205 12.63 9.33 -7.21
CA LEU A 205 13.69 9.07 -8.19
C LEU A 205 13.84 10.22 -9.18
N GLU A 206 12.73 10.75 -9.69
CA GLU A 206 12.71 11.93 -10.57
C GLU A 206 13.24 13.19 -9.85
N GLY A 207 13.01 13.28 -8.54
CA GLY A 207 13.56 14.33 -7.67
C GLY A 207 15.04 14.15 -7.32
N GLY A 208 15.70 13.10 -7.84
CA GLY A 208 17.13 12.84 -7.67
C GLY A 208 17.50 11.98 -6.47
N ALA A 209 16.52 11.34 -5.80
CA ALA A 209 16.82 10.39 -4.72
C ALA A 209 17.53 9.14 -5.25
N ASP A 210 18.49 8.63 -4.49
CA ASP A 210 19.14 7.36 -4.79
C ASP A 210 18.16 6.19 -4.67
N VAL A 211 18.25 5.22 -5.59
CA VAL A 211 17.37 4.03 -5.63
C VAL A 211 17.40 3.25 -4.31
N ARG A 212 18.56 3.16 -3.65
CA ARG A 212 18.71 2.45 -2.37
C ARG A 212 17.94 3.15 -1.26
N VAL A 213 17.99 4.48 -1.21
CA VAL A 213 17.23 5.29 -0.24
C VAL A 213 15.73 5.08 -0.45
N VAL A 214 15.26 5.08 -1.70
CA VAL A 214 13.85 4.81 -2.02
C VAL A 214 13.45 3.39 -1.62
N GLN A 215 14.30 2.40 -1.86
CA GLN A 215 14.04 1.02 -1.44
C GLN A 215 13.95 0.89 0.08
N GLU A 216 14.77 1.60 0.83
CA GLU A 216 14.75 1.63 2.28
C GLU A 216 13.48 2.28 2.82
N LEU A 217 13.13 3.46 2.34
CA LEU A 217 11.86 4.13 2.67
C LEU A 217 10.64 3.23 2.42
N LEU A 218 10.68 2.46 1.35
CA LEU A 218 9.61 1.52 1.01
C LEU A 218 9.64 0.22 1.81
N GLY A 219 10.74 -0.12 2.48
CA GLY A 219 10.89 -1.38 3.21
C GLY A 219 10.89 -2.59 2.29
N HIS A 220 11.67 -2.55 1.20
CA HIS A 220 11.92 -3.69 0.34
C HIS A 220 12.99 -4.57 0.99
N SER A 221 12.59 -5.73 1.50
CA SER A 221 13.50 -6.76 2.01
C SER A 221 14.15 -7.52 0.86
N SER A 222 15.16 -6.97 0.21
CA SER A 222 16.09 -7.77 -0.57
C SER A 222 17.01 -8.51 0.39
N VAL A 223 17.06 -9.84 0.28
CA VAL A 223 17.79 -10.76 1.18
C VAL A 223 19.31 -10.54 1.18
N ALA A 224 19.82 -9.70 0.29
CA ALA A 224 21.26 -9.46 0.12
C ALA A 224 21.84 -8.32 0.97
N THR A 225 21.05 -7.61 1.79
CA THR A 225 21.48 -6.32 2.35
C THR A 225 21.45 -6.22 3.87
N THR A 226 21.34 -7.32 4.60
CA THR A 226 21.36 -7.29 6.09
C THR A 226 22.71 -6.88 6.68
N GLN A 227 23.76 -6.74 5.86
CA GLN A 227 25.13 -6.45 6.34
C GLN A 227 25.64 -5.03 6.03
N ILE A 228 24.86 -4.16 5.36
CA ILE A 228 25.32 -2.81 4.97
C ILE A 228 24.51 -1.68 5.66
N TYR A 229 23.57 -1.99 6.53
CA TYR A 229 22.57 -1.06 7.10
C TYR A 229 23.08 -0.14 8.24
N THR A 230 24.38 0.08 8.37
CA THR A 230 24.93 0.96 9.41
C THR A 230 25.17 2.41 8.95
N LEU A 231 24.83 2.81 7.74
CA LEU A 231 25.28 4.10 7.21
C LEU A 231 24.19 5.10 6.73
N VAL A 232 22.91 4.70 6.65
CA VAL A 232 21.87 5.69 6.33
C VAL A 232 21.19 6.11 7.64
N THR A 233 21.60 7.25 8.17
CA THR A 233 21.00 7.83 9.39
C THR A 233 19.59 8.36 9.08
N VAL A 234 18.75 8.49 10.09
CA VAL A 234 17.44 9.14 9.98
C VAL A 234 17.56 10.55 9.38
N ASP A 235 18.64 11.25 9.70
CA ASP A 235 18.90 12.58 9.16
C ASP A 235 19.20 12.57 7.66
N ALA A 236 19.97 11.59 7.17
CA ALA A 236 20.18 11.41 5.73
C ALA A 236 18.90 11.08 4.97
N LEU A 237 18.02 10.24 5.57
CA LEU A 237 16.69 9.97 5.00
C LEU A 237 15.83 11.24 4.94
N ARG A 238 15.85 12.06 5.98
CA ARG A 238 15.16 13.36 6.02
C ARG A 238 15.68 14.31 4.95
N GLU A 239 16.98 14.42 4.79
CA GLU A 239 17.60 15.32 3.83
C GLU A 239 17.25 14.93 2.38
N VAL A 240 17.42 13.66 2.04
CA VAL A 240 17.05 13.14 0.72
C VAL A 240 15.57 13.32 0.46
N TYR A 241 14.71 12.97 1.43
CA TYR A 241 13.27 13.17 1.34
C TYR A 241 12.92 14.65 1.15
N ALA A 242 13.50 15.54 1.95
CA ALA A 242 13.25 16.98 1.89
C ALA A 242 13.68 17.62 0.57
N THR A 243 14.66 17.03 -0.12
CA THR A 243 15.16 17.52 -1.42
C THR A 243 14.36 16.94 -2.58
N ALA A 244 14.03 15.66 -2.53
CA ALA A 244 13.49 14.92 -3.67
C ALA A 244 11.96 14.80 -3.68
N HIS A 245 11.28 14.82 -2.50
CA HIS A 245 9.83 14.61 -2.47
C HIS A 245 9.05 15.89 -2.81
N PRO A 246 8.10 15.88 -3.79
CA PRO A 246 7.40 17.08 -4.27
C PRO A 246 6.65 17.85 -3.19
N ARG A 247 6.20 17.18 -2.13
CA ARG A 247 5.42 17.77 -1.03
C ARG A 247 6.16 17.78 0.31
N ALA A 248 7.52 17.80 0.27
CA ALA A 248 8.31 17.86 1.50
C ALA A 248 8.30 19.24 2.14
N ARG A 249 8.45 20.32 1.35
CA ARG A 249 8.77 21.67 1.81
C ARG A 249 7.76 22.76 1.47
N ARG A 250 6.74 22.50 0.66
CA ARG A 250 5.75 23.55 0.31
C ARG A 250 4.68 23.71 1.37
#